data_671c16964ff4750e20e6d37a0a0d3f99
#
_entry.id   671c16964ff4750e20e6d37a0a0d3f99
#
_cell.length_a   1.000
_cell.length_b   1.000
_cell.length_c   1.000
_cell.angle_alpha   90.00
_cell.angle_beta   90.00
_cell.angle_gamma   90.00
#
_symmetry.space_group_name_H-M   'P 1'
#
loop_
_entity.id
_entity.type
_entity.pdbx_description
1 polymer ?
#
loop_
_entity_poly.entity_id
_entity_poly.type
_entity_poly.pdbx_seq_one_letter_code
_entity_poly.pdbx_strand_id
1 'polypeptide(L)'
;MTAPALPEVVLAARNVAKSYGQIHALKGVNFDIHRGQVTTLFGENGAGKSTLMKVLSGVIQPTSGEILLDGLPVSFENSTDARNRGISIIHQELSLAPNLSVRDNVFMGREITGPTGVDFTEEDAQVRRLMAELEEDIDPGTPVEDLRLGQQQIVEIARALSVDSRILIMDEPTSALSATEVEVLFKVIRDLTSKGVSIVYISHHLEEALQITDHAVVLRDGTMTAYAPRAEIDLNWIVRNMVGDNYDLGSPPLVSPGEVALSIRNLTVPDPKGGHYTVVDKLSLDVRAGEIVCIYGLMGAGRTELLETVAGRLRASGGEVVLMGQEVSHLSIAQRIARGLALVPEDRQRDGLVQTMTVGQNLSLASIAAFTCGLFTNRKAETALIDRTIREVTVKTTGGTAAIGSLSGGNQQKVVIGKMLATRPKVILLDEPSRGIDIGAKAEVFRLLAEGAKRGLAVVYSTSEVGECLSVAHRIIVMHKGHISAEFDATVTKEQIMAASGESVAA
;
A
#
# COMPACT_ATOMS: atom_id res chain seq x y z
N MET A 1 40.59 -17.93 13.88
CA MET A 1 39.40 -17.08 13.90
C MET A 1 38.20 -18.01 14.13
N THR A 2 37.66 -18.04 15.33
CA THR A 2 36.46 -18.80 15.66
C THR A 2 35.28 -18.21 14.86
N ALA A 3 34.55 -19.07 14.17
CA ALA A 3 33.30 -18.65 13.50
C ALA A 3 32.43 -17.94 14.53
N PRO A 4 31.77 -16.80 14.19
CA PRO A 4 30.83 -16.13 15.09
C PRO A 4 29.79 -17.17 15.49
N ALA A 5 29.54 -17.32 16.79
CA ALA A 5 28.45 -18.17 17.29
C ALA A 5 27.15 -17.67 16.66
N LEU A 6 26.33 -18.59 16.15
CA LEU A 6 25.01 -18.26 15.66
C LEU A 6 24.24 -17.55 16.78
N PRO A 7 23.57 -16.41 16.51
CA PRO A 7 22.84 -15.69 17.55
C PRO A 7 21.76 -16.59 18.17
N GLU A 8 21.60 -16.46 19.48
CA GLU A 8 20.66 -17.24 20.27
C GLU A 8 19.20 -17.00 19.82
N VAL A 9 18.45 -18.08 19.58
CA VAL A 9 17.02 -18.00 19.25
C VAL A 9 16.24 -17.80 20.54
N VAL A 10 15.54 -16.66 20.67
CA VAL A 10 14.75 -16.31 21.86
C VAL A 10 13.29 -16.73 21.76
N LEU A 11 12.70 -16.73 20.57
CA LEU A 11 11.36 -17.22 20.31
C LEU A 11 11.35 -17.98 18.98
N ALA A 12 10.72 -19.14 18.99
CA ALA A 12 10.60 -19.94 17.79
C ALA A 12 9.19 -20.50 17.62
N ALA A 13 8.72 -20.51 16.38
CA ALA A 13 7.60 -21.32 15.94
C ALA A 13 8.12 -22.60 15.29
N ARG A 14 7.53 -23.74 15.63
CA ARG A 14 7.89 -25.04 15.07
C ARG A 14 6.66 -25.71 14.49
N ASN A 15 6.66 -25.86 13.16
CA ASN A 15 5.58 -26.49 12.39
C ASN A 15 4.19 -25.92 12.72
N VAL A 16 4.11 -24.59 12.94
CA VAL A 16 2.89 -23.90 13.36
C VAL A 16 1.90 -23.84 12.23
N ALA A 17 0.70 -24.40 12.45
CA ALA A 17 -0.43 -24.30 11.53
C ALA A 17 -1.62 -23.59 12.18
N LYS A 18 -2.40 -22.85 11.38
CA LYS A 18 -3.65 -22.22 11.80
C LYS A 18 -4.69 -22.29 10.71
N SER A 19 -5.86 -22.85 11.10
CA SER A 19 -7.02 -22.95 10.20
C SER A 19 -8.23 -22.22 10.76
N TYR A 20 -8.97 -21.56 9.88
CA TYR A 20 -10.27 -20.95 10.16
C TYR A 20 -11.32 -21.65 9.29
N GLY A 21 -11.97 -22.66 9.84
CA GLY A 21 -12.83 -23.56 9.06
C GLY A 21 -12.03 -24.25 7.94
N GLN A 22 -12.39 -24.02 6.70
CA GLN A 22 -11.70 -24.59 5.53
C GLN A 22 -10.50 -23.76 5.04
N ILE A 23 -10.26 -22.58 5.62
CA ILE A 23 -9.16 -21.70 5.22
C ILE A 23 -7.94 -22.03 6.08
N HIS A 24 -6.89 -22.51 5.44
CA HIS A 24 -5.60 -22.78 6.08
C HIS A 24 -4.70 -21.54 5.96
N ALA A 25 -4.71 -20.70 7.00
CA ALA A 25 -3.95 -19.45 7.02
C ALA A 25 -2.45 -19.66 7.25
N LEU A 26 -2.07 -20.69 8.04
CA LEU A 26 -0.70 -21.16 8.22
C LEU A 26 -0.65 -22.67 8.01
N LYS A 27 0.40 -23.16 7.34
CA LYS A 27 0.52 -24.56 6.90
C LYS A 27 1.85 -25.18 7.34
N GLY A 28 2.12 -25.15 8.65
CA GLY A 28 3.37 -25.73 9.20
C GLY A 28 4.56 -24.78 9.07
N VAL A 29 4.42 -23.55 9.54
CA VAL A 29 5.46 -22.52 9.47
C VAL A 29 6.50 -22.74 10.57
N ASN A 30 7.80 -22.66 10.19
CA ASN A 30 8.92 -22.53 11.11
C ASN A 30 9.40 -21.08 11.06
N PHE A 31 9.64 -20.47 12.23
CA PHE A 31 10.04 -19.07 12.31
C PHE A 31 10.89 -18.84 13.55
N ASP A 32 12.06 -18.23 13.38
CA ASP A 32 13.03 -17.98 14.44
C ASP A 32 13.24 -16.48 14.64
N ILE A 33 13.26 -16.06 15.90
CA ILE A 33 13.60 -14.70 16.33
C ILE A 33 14.89 -14.78 17.12
N HIS A 34 15.89 -14.05 16.67
CA HIS A 34 17.24 -14.03 17.24
C HIS A 34 17.41 -12.88 18.22
N ARG A 35 18.12 -13.12 19.33
CA ARG A 35 18.35 -12.15 20.41
C ARG A 35 19.06 -10.90 19.85
N GLY A 36 18.48 -9.72 20.14
CA GLY A 36 19.06 -8.44 19.79
C GLY A 36 19.18 -8.18 18.29
N GLN A 37 18.34 -8.83 17.47
CA GLN A 37 18.35 -8.69 16.02
C GLN A 37 16.98 -8.39 15.46
N VAL A 38 16.95 -7.84 14.26
CA VAL A 38 15.73 -7.56 13.50
C VAL A 38 15.46 -8.71 12.53
N THR A 39 14.37 -9.44 12.77
CA THR A 39 13.84 -10.42 11.82
C THR A 39 12.71 -9.79 11.03
N THR A 40 12.91 -9.52 9.75
CA THR A 40 11.88 -8.94 8.91
C THR A 40 11.06 -10.02 8.24
N LEU A 41 9.73 -9.91 8.38
CA LEU A 41 8.77 -10.83 7.78
C LEU A 41 8.13 -10.20 6.53
N PHE A 42 8.52 -10.69 5.38
CA PHE A 42 7.98 -10.30 4.08
C PHE A 42 6.88 -11.25 3.63
N GLY A 43 6.01 -10.79 2.73
CA GLY A 43 4.97 -11.60 2.12
C GLY A 43 3.81 -10.73 1.63
N GLU A 44 3.07 -11.22 0.66
CA GLU A 44 1.89 -10.55 0.12
C GLU A 44 0.73 -10.48 1.13
N ASN A 45 -0.29 -9.68 0.81
CA ASN A 45 -1.52 -9.66 1.60
C ASN A 45 -2.20 -11.03 1.53
N GLY A 46 -2.57 -11.56 2.71
CA GLY A 46 -3.09 -12.92 2.82
C GLY A 46 -2.05 -14.03 2.92
N ALA A 47 -0.74 -13.74 2.87
CA ALA A 47 0.33 -14.72 3.03
C ALA A 47 0.37 -15.39 4.42
N GLY A 48 -0.35 -14.85 5.41
CA GLY A 48 -0.39 -15.41 6.77
C GLY A 48 0.42 -14.61 7.81
N LYS A 49 1.05 -13.48 7.44
CA LYS A 49 1.91 -12.68 8.34
C LYS A 49 1.21 -12.30 9.64
N SER A 50 0.10 -11.58 9.57
CA SER A 50 -0.66 -11.15 10.76
C SER A 50 -1.23 -12.33 11.56
N THR A 51 -1.52 -13.48 10.92
CA THR A 51 -1.92 -14.69 11.61
C THR A 51 -0.76 -15.28 12.42
N LEU A 52 0.44 -15.34 11.84
CA LEU A 52 1.64 -15.79 12.54
C LEU A 52 1.95 -14.88 13.74
N MET A 53 1.89 -13.55 13.56
CA MET A 53 2.11 -12.60 14.66
C MET A 53 1.09 -12.74 15.77
N LYS A 54 -0.20 -12.91 15.45
CA LYS A 54 -1.26 -13.18 16.45
C LYS A 54 -1.02 -14.48 17.22
N VAL A 55 -0.43 -15.50 16.59
CA VAL A 55 -0.04 -16.75 17.28
C VAL A 55 1.14 -16.49 18.21
N LEU A 56 2.19 -15.81 17.74
CA LEU A 56 3.40 -15.53 18.51
C LEU A 56 3.15 -14.57 19.69
N SER A 57 2.18 -13.67 19.57
CA SER A 57 1.78 -12.72 20.62
C SER A 57 0.67 -13.24 21.53
N GLY A 58 0.24 -14.51 21.39
CA GLY A 58 -0.77 -15.12 22.24
C GLY A 58 -2.21 -14.63 22.01
N VAL A 59 -2.46 -13.83 20.96
CA VAL A 59 -3.82 -13.35 20.61
C VAL A 59 -4.70 -14.51 20.15
N ILE A 60 -4.11 -15.48 19.46
CA ILE A 60 -4.80 -16.70 19.01
C ILE A 60 -3.92 -17.93 19.24
N GLN A 61 -4.55 -19.08 19.51
CA GLN A 61 -3.84 -20.35 19.61
C GLN A 61 -3.60 -20.96 18.23
N PRO A 62 -2.45 -21.62 17.97
CA PRO A 62 -2.24 -22.42 16.78
C PRO A 62 -3.21 -23.62 16.75
N THR A 63 -3.51 -24.14 15.55
CA THR A 63 -4.28 -25.38 15.39
C THR A 63 -3.39 -26.59 15.63
N SER A 64 -2.11 -26.50 15.25
CA SER A 64 -1.07 -27.50 15.52
C SER A 64 0.32 -26.86 15.48
N GLY A 65 1.34 -27.58 15.91
CA GLY A 65 2.70 -27.08 16.07
C GLY A 65 2.90 -26.51 17.47
N GLU A 66 4.08 -25.97 17.74
CA GLU A 66 4.46 -25.47 19.07
C GLU A 66 5.24 -24.14 18.95
N ILE A 67 5.20 -23.39 20.04
CA ILE A 67 6.00 -22.18 20.24
C ILE A 67 7.04 -22.50 21.32
N LEU A 68 8.28 -22.09 21.07
CA LEU A 68 9.38 -22.22 22.04
C LEU A 68 9.83 -20.83 22.45
N LEU A 69 9.88 -20.56 23.75
CA LEU A 69 10.46 -19.36 24.34
C LEU A 69 11.73 -19.77 25.10
N ASP A 70 12.89 -19.20 24.74
CA ASP A 70 14.21 -19.60 25.25
C ASP A 70 14.43 -21.12 25.17
N GLY A 71 13.98 -21.73 24.07
CA GLY A 71 14.10 -23.18 23.81
C GLY A 71 13.11 -24.08 24.54
N LEU A 72 12.23 -23.52 25.39
CA LEU A 72 11.22 -24.30 26.14
C LEU A 72 9.84 -24.13 25.51
N PRO A 73 9.06 -25.21 25.35
CA PRO A 73 7.69 -25.13 24.86
C PRO A 73 6.83 -24.22 25.73
N VAL A 74 6.08 -23.32 25.10
CA VAL A 74 5.19 -22.38 25.76
C VAL A 74 3.84 -22.33 25.06
N SER A 75 2.78 -22.19 25.86
CA SER A 75 1.45 -21.85 25.39
C SER A 75 1.00 -20.59 26.12
N PHE A 76 0.59 -19.56 25.36
CA PHE A 76 0.09 -18.32 25.94
C PHE A 76 -1.43 -18.44 26.11
N GLU A 77 -1.95 -18.16 27.30
CA GLU A 77 -3.40 -18.16 27.53
C GLU A 77 -4.09 -17.03 26.77
N ASN A 78 -3.43 -15.88 26.71
CA ASN A 78 -3.89 -14.65 26.04
C ASN A 78 -2.71 -13.69 25.77
N SER A 79 -2.98 -12.55 25.15
CA SER A 79 -1.97 -11.53 24.87
C SER A 79 -1.34 -10.91 26.12
N THR A 80 -2.06 -10.89 27.25
CA THR A 80 -1.52 -10.39 28.52
C THR A 80 -0.47 -11.36 29.08
N ASP A 81 -0.68 -12.67 28.99
CA ASP A 81 0.32 -13.67 29.38
C ASP A 81 1.59 -13.56 28.52
N ALA A 82 1.44 -13.42 27.20
CA ALA A 82 2.58 -13.20 26.30
C ALA A 82 3.37 -11.92 26.66
N ARG A 83 2.65 -10.82 26.95
CA ARG A 83 3.24 -9.56 27.37
C ARG A 83 3.99 -9.69 28.71
N ASN A 84 3.43 -10.39 29.69
CA ASN A 84 4.08 -10.64 30.97
C ASN A 84 5.36 -11.47 30.83
N ARG A 85 5.51 -12.19 29.70
CA ARG A 85 6.73 -12.94 29.34
C ARG A 85 7.66 -12.14 28.44
N GLY A 86 7.38 -10.84 28.25
CA GLY A 86 8.22 -9.89 27.53
C GLY A 86 7.98 -9.83 26.01
N ILE A 87 6.79 -10.25 25.52
CA ILE A 87 6.43 -10.15 24.09
C ILE A 87 5.38 -9.06 23.91
N SER A 88 5.73 -7.97 23.22
CA SER A 88 4.81 -6.88 22.89
C SER A 88 4.58 -6.78 21.39
N ILE A 89 3.41 -6.26 20.99
CA ILE A 89 3.02 -6.07 19.59
C ILE A 89 2.48 -4.67 19.39
N ILE A 90 2.95 -4.02 18.31
CA ILE A 90 2.38 -2.82 17.71
C ILE A 90 1.55 -3.28 16.52
N HIS A 91 0.26 -2.97 16.53
CA HIS A 91 -0.67 -3.37 15.48
C HIS A 91 -0.65 -2.36 14.31
N GLN A 92 -1.02 -2.83 13.13
CA GLN A 92 -1.18 -2.00 11.94
C GLN A 92 -2.27 -0.92 12.12
N GLU A 93 -3.40 -1.29 12.77
CA GLU A 93 -4.44 -0.33 13.12
C GLU A 93 -4.16 0.26 14.49
N LEU A 94 -4.25 1.59 14.60
CA LEU A 94 -4.05 2.29 15.86
C LEU A 94 -5.08 1.83 16.89
N SER A 95 -4.61 1.39 18.05
CA SER A 95 -5.44 0.93 19.16
C SER A 95 -5.47 1.94 20.31
N LEU A 96 -5.42 3.23 19.98
CA LEU A 96 -5.48 4.33 20.92
C LEU A 96 -6.92 4.76 21.22
N ALA A 97 -7.18 5.23 22.43
CA ALA A 97 -8.43 5.87 22.80
C ALA A 97 -8.36 7.36 22.45
N PRO A 98 -9.10 7.83 21.42
CA PRO A 98 -8.89 9.17 20.86
C PRO A 98 -9.23 10.29 21.86
N ASN A 99 -10.20 10.08 22.73
CA ASN A 99 -10.67 11.03 23.75
C ASN A 99 -9.82 11.07 25.02
N LEU A 100 -8.80 10.24 25.13
CA LEU A 100 -7.88 10.23 26.28
C LEU A 100 -6.56 10.92 25.91
N SER A 101 -5.85 11.39 26.96
CA SER A 101 -4.54 12.00 26.77
C SER A 101 -3.48 11.01 26.28
N VAL A 102 -2.37 11.52 25.78
CA VAL A 102 -1.18 10.72 25.42
C VAL A 102 -0.73 9.89 26.63
N ARG A 103 -0.59 10.52 27.81
CA ARG A 103 -0.23 9.83 29.04
C ARG A 103 -1.18 8.67 29.35
N ASP A 104 -2.49 8.94 29.35
CA ASP A 104 -3.50 7.94 29.68
C ASP A 104 -3.50 6.77 28.67
N ASN A 105 -3.22 7.04 27.41
CA ASN A 105 -3.04 5.98 26.39
C ASN A 105 -1.78 5.16 26.62
N VAL A 106 -0.65 5.80 26.97
CA VAL A 106 0.62 5.11 27.24
C VAL A 106 0.49 4.20 28.45
N PHE A 107 -0.16 4.66 29.52
CA PHE A 107 -0.24 3.92 30.78
C PHE A 107 -1.56 3.16 31.00
N MET A 108 -2.48 3.14 30.04
CA MET A 108 -3.77 2.48 30.16
C MET A 108 -3.66 1.03 30.68
N GLY A 109 -4.29 0.78 31.85
CA GLY A 109 -4.26 -0.53 32.55
C GLY A 109 -2.90 -0.88 33.16
N ARG A 110 -2.02 0.12 33.34
CA ARG A 110 -0.68 -0.02 33.94
C ARG A 110 -0.27 1.24 34.68
N GLU A 111 -1.25 1.94 35.21
CA GLU A 111 -1.06 3.21 35.89
C GLU A 111 -0.02 3.09 37.01
N ILE A 112 0.88 4.05 37.09
CA ILE A 112 1.88 4.14 38.16
C ILE A 112 1.16 4.61 39.43
N THR A 113 1.10 3.74 40.44
CA THR A 113 0.38 4.05 41.67
C THR A 113 1.30 4.40 42.81
N GLY A 114 1.02 5.55 43.45
CA GLY A 114 1.63 6.00 44.69
C GLY A 114 0.68 5.82 45.90
N PRO A 115 1.08 6.29 47.08
CA PRO A 115 0.29 6.18 48.33
C PRO A 115 -1.09 6.86 48.26
N THR A 116 -1.27 7.83 47.36
CA THR A 116 -2.49 8.65 47.24
C THR A 116 -3.30 8.36 45.97
N GLY A 117 -2.92 7.35 45.20
CA GLY A 117 -3.55 6.99 43.90
C GLY A 117 -2.55 6.98 42.75
N VAL A 118 -2.98 7.31 41.54
CA VAL A 118 -2.11 7.37 40.35
C VAL A 118 -1.10 8.51 40.47
N ASP A 119 0.17 8.21 40.18
CA ASP A 119 1.26 9.20 40.16
C ASP A 119 1.40 9.83 38.79
N PHE A 120 0.53 10.78 38.49
CA PHE A 120 0.54 11.49 37.19
C PHE A 120 1.86 12.24 36.92
N THR A 121 2.59 12.63 37.97
CA THR A 121 3.87 13.34 37.80
C THR A 121 4.94 12.43 37.25
N GLU A 122 5.02 11.18 37.76
CA GLU A 122 5.98 10.21 37.25
C GLU A 122 5.57 9.72 35.87
N GLU A 123 4.27 9.49 35.61
CA GLU A 123 3.76 9.13 34.28
C GLU A 123 4.10 10.22 33.25
N ASP A 124 3.84 11.50 33.54
CA ASP A 124 4.18 12.61 32.65
C ASP A 124 5.69 12.65 32.36
N ALA A 125 6.53 12.45 33.40
CA ALA A 125 7.96 12.43 33.24
C ALA A 125 8.45 11.28 32.33
N GLN A 126 7.84 10.11 32.44
CA GLN A 126 8.16 8.98 31.57
C GLN A 126 7.70 9.21 30.14
N VAL A 127 6.49 9.73 29.92
CA VAL A 127 6.00 10.08 28.57
C VAL A 127 6.92 11.09 27.91
N ARG A 128 7.33 12.17 28.64
CA ARG A 128 8.26 13.18 28.08
C ARG A 128 9.60 12.57 27.70
N ARG A 129 10.11 11.61 28.48
CA ARG A 129 11.35 10.87 28.10
C ARG A 129 11.16 10.05 26.83
N LEU A 130 10.05 9.31 26.72
CA LEU A 130 9.74 8.50 25.52
C LEU A 130 9.56 9.38 24.28
N MET A 131 8.85 10.51 24.40
CA MET A 131 8.69 11.45 23.29
C MET A 131 10.04 12.06 22.87
N ALA A 132 10.91 12.39 23.81
CA ALA A 132 12.24 12.89 23.51
C ALA A 132 13.12 11.84 22.81
N GLU A 133 13.03 10.55 23.17
CA GLU A 133 13.71 9.45 22.46
C GLU A 133 13.20 9.29 21.02
N LEU A 134 11.92 9.59 20.80
CA LEU A 134 11.28 9.56 19.48
C LEU A 134 11.41 10.90 18.72
N GLU A 135 12.19 11.84 19.25
CA GLU A 135 12.45 13.18 18.69
C GLU A 135 11.15 13.98 18.41
N GLU A 136 10.10 13.75 19.23
CA GLU A 136 8.80 14.43 19.14
C GLU A 136 8.54 15.32 20.36
N ASP A 137 7.93 16.48 20.12
CA ASP A 137 7.50 17.42 21.17
C ASP A 137 5.97 17.35 21.34
N ILE A 138 5.52 16.27 22.00
CA ILE A 138 4.10 16.03 22.29
C ILE A 138 3.90 16.14 23.80
N ASP A 139 3.00 17.05 24.22
CA ASP A 139 2.65 17.19 25.64
C ASP A 139 1.85 15.97 26.12
N PRO A 140 2.20 15.36 27.29
CA PRO A 140 1.51 14.19 27.83
C PRO A 140 0.00 14.38 28.06
N GLY A 141 -0.45 15.62 28.30
CA GLY A 141 -1.85 15.96 28.51
C GLY A 141 -2.67 16.13 27.23
N THR A 142 -2.05 16.13 26.05
CA THR A 142 -2.76 16.33 24.77
C THR A 142 -3.69 15.15 24.47
N PRO A 143 -4.99 15.40 24.16
CA PRO A 143 -5.89 14.34 23.65
C PRO A 143 -5.37 13.77 22.34
N VAL A 144 -5.45 12.44 22.18
CA VAL A 144 -4.92 11.75 20.98
C VAL A 144 -5.66 12.17 19.71
N GLU A 145 -6.95 12.52 19.79
CA GLU A 145 -7.74 13.00 18.64
C GLU A 145 -7.25 14.34 18.06
N ASP A 146 -6.53 15.13 18.83
CA ASP A 146 -5.95 16.41 18.40
C ASP A 146 -4.61 16.23 17.64
N LEU A 147 -4.05 15.02 17.68
CA LEU A 147 -2.77 14.69 17.04
C LEU A 147 -2.96 14.32 15.57
N ARG A 148 -1.95 14.62 14.74
CA ARG A 148 -1.88 14.13 13.37
C ARG A 148 -1.66 12.61 13.38
N LEU A 149 -2.05 11.93 12.29
CA LEU A 149 -1.98 10.48 12.20
C LEU A 149 -0.56 9.92 12.46
N GLY A 150 0.49 10.57 11.94
CA GLY A 150 1.88 10.22 12.24
C GLY A 150 2.20 10.33 13.74
N GLN A 151 1.78 11.40 14.40
CA GLN A 151 1.96 11.57 15.84
C GLN A 151 1.19 10.53 16.67
N GLN A 152 -0.01 10.14 16.23
CA GLN A 152 -0.74 9.03 16.86
C GLN A 152 0.04 7.72 16.75
N GLN A 153 0.69 7.47 15.59
CA GLN A 153 1.57 6.30 15.40
C GLN A 153 2.76 6.33 16.35
N ILE A 154 3.37 7.50 16.56
CA ILE A 154 4.46 7.70 17.53
C ILE A 154 3.97 7.40 18.97
N VAL A 155 2.76 7.83 19.34
CA VAL A 155 2.17 7.49 20.67
C VAL A 155 1.96 5.97 20.83
N GLU A 156 1.53 5.27 19.77
CA GLU A 156 1.41 3.80 19.79
C GLU A 156 2.78 3.13 20.02
N ILE A 157 3.82 3.62 19.35
CA ILE A 157 5.21 3.16 19.52
C ILE A 157 5.69 3.45 20.96
N ALA A 158 5.48 4.66 21.45
CA ALA A 158 5.83 5.04 22.83
C ALA A 158 5.14 4.14 23.86
N ARG A 159 3.85 3.82 23.66
CA ARG A 159 3.11 2.87 24.49
C ARG A 159 3.74 1.48 24.50
N ALA A 160 4.22 1.00 23.38
CA ALA A 160 4.90 -0.29 23.30
C ALA A 160 6.30 -0.23 23.96
N LEU A 161 7.02 0.87 23.83
CA LEU A 161 8.34 1.10 24.45
C LEU A 161 8.26 1.29 25.96
N SER A 162 7.13 1.78 26.50
CA SER A 162 6.92 1.96 27.95
C SER A 162 6.88 0.64 28.71
N VAL A 163 6.83 -0.50 28.01
CA VAL A 163 6.89 -1.86 28.57
C VAL A 163 8.31 -2.39 28.37
N ASP A 164 8.88 -2.98 29.41
CA ASP A 164 10.19 -3.64 29.34
C ASP A 164 10.07 -4.94 28.51
N SER A 165 10.05 -4.81 27.20
CA SER A 165 9.83 -5.89 26.25
C SER A 165 11.16 -6.50 25.81
N ARG A 166 11.27 -7.83 25.83
CA ARG A 166 12.40 -8.59 25.28
C ARG A 166 12.25 -8.85 23.78
N ILE A 167 11.00 -8.93 23.33
CA ILE A 167 10.62 -9.16 21.94
C ILE A 167 9.53 -8.16 21.58
N LEU A 168 9.77 -7.37 20.53
CA LEU A 168 8.83 -6.38 20.03
C LEU A 168 8.44 -6.70 18.59
N ILE A 169 7.16 -6.94 18.38
CA ILE A 169 6.57 -7.19 17.06
C ILE A 169 6.00 -5.87 16.55
N MET A 170 6.41 -5.45 15.36
CA MET A 170 5.94 -4.23 14.70
C MET A 170 5.26 -4.59 13.37
N ASP A 171 3.94 -4.40 13.29
CA ASP A 171 3.15 -4.70 12.09
C ASP A 171 2.87 -3.40 11.34
N GLU A 172 3.63 -3.17 10.25
CA GLU A 172 3.57 -1.97 9.38
C GLU A 172 3.68 -0.63 10.13
N PRO A 173 4.70 -0.44 10.99
CA PRO A 173 4.78 0.73 11.87
C PRO A 173 5.04 2.05 11.14
N THR A 174 5.43 2.02 9.85
CA THR A 174 5.77 3.19 9.04
C THR A 174 4.63 3.68 8.14
N SER A 175 3.49 3.00 8.12
CA SER A 175 2.40 3.26 7.16
C SER A 175 1.82 4.68 7.19
N ALA A 176 1.96 5.40 8.31
CA ALA A 176 1.48 6.76 8.51
C ALA A 176 2.60 7.78 8.77
N LEU A 177 3.86 7.36 8.76
CA LEU A 177 5.02 8.18 9.07
C LEU A 177 5.59 8.87 7.83
N SER A 178 6.13 10.07 8.01
CA SER A 178 6.97 10.75 7.03
C SER A 178 8.36 10.09 6.96
N ALA A 179 9.13 10.36 5.89
CA ALA A 179 10.48 9.82 5.74
C ALA A 179 11.40 10.18 6.94
N THR A 180 11.29 11.38 7.47
CA THR A 180 12.06 11.80 8.64
C THR A 180 11.69 11.01 9.90
N GLU A 181 10.39 10.80 10.14
CA GLU A 181 9.90 10.00 11.28
C GLU A 181 10.31 8.52 11.14
N VAL A 182 10.36 7.98 9.92
CA VAL A 182 10.88 6.62 9.65
C VAL A 182 12.36 6.50 10.04
N GLU A 183 13.20 7.50 9.71
CA GLU A 183 14.62 7.49 10.09
C GLU A 183 14.81 7.51 11.62
N VAL A 184 13.99 8.30 12.32
CA VAL A 184 13.97 8.33 13.80
C VAL A 184 13.57 6.98 14.36
N LEU A 185 12.50 6.36 13.83
CA LEU A 185 12.10 5.02 14.24
C LEU A 185 13.23 3.99 14.02
N PHE A 186 13.92 4.04 12.90
CA PHE A 186 15.03 3.13 12.62
C PHE A 186 16.22 3.32 13.57
N LYS A 187 16.49 4.55 13.99
CA LYS A 187 17.46 4.86 15.03
C LYS A 187 17.08 4.23 16.38
N VAL A 188 15.79 4.35 16.76
CA VAL A 188 15.25 3.72 17.98
C VAL A 188 15.35 2.20 17.88
N ILE A 189 14.99 1.59 16.75
CA ILE A 189 15.12 0.14 16.51
C ILE A 189 16.57 -0.32 16.72
N ARG A 190 17.56 0.39 16.16
CA ARG A 190 18.99 0.05 16.34
C ARG A 190 19.43 0.20 17.79
N ASP A 191 18.93 1.21 18.52
CA ASP A 191 19.25 1.38 19.94
C ASP A 191 18.67 0.23 20.77
N LEU A 192 17.41 -0.16 20.54
CA LEU A 192 16.76 -1.29 21.21
C LEU A 192 17.49 -2.61 20.95
N THR A 193 17.86 -2.90 19.69
CA THR A 193 18.59 -4.13 19.36
C THR A 193 19.96 -4.15 20.01
N SER A 194 20.65 -3.03 20.09
CA SER A 194 21.93 -2.90 20.79
C SER A 194 21.81 -3.19 22.30
N LYS A 195 20.64 -2.95 22.88
CA LYS A 195 20.29 -3.28 24.28
C LYS A 195 19.79 -4.73 24.46
N GLY A 196 19.74 -5.51 23.39
CA GLY A 196 19.37 -6.94 23.39
C GLY A 196 17.87 -7.21 23.18
N VAL A 197 17.08 -6.19 22.82
CA VAL A 197 15.68 -6.36 22.42
C VAL A 197 15.63 -6.98 21.03
N SER A 198 14.86 -8.03 20.84
CA SER A 198 14.67 -8.70 19.55
C SER A 198 13.45 -8.13 18.85
N ILE A 199 13.54 -7.85 17.55
CA ILE A 199 12.48 -7.17 16.82
C ILE A 199 11.99 -8.05 15.66
N VAL A 200 10.67 -8.18 15.55
CA VAL A 200 10.02 -8.67 14.33
C VAL A 200 9.42 -7.48 13.62
N TYR A 201 9.87 -7.23 12.42
CA TYR A 201 9.45 -6.10 11.61
C TYR A 201 8.65 -6.57 10.40
N ILE A 202 7.43 -6.10 10.23
CA ILE A 202 6.60 -6.39 9.06
C ILE A 202 6.43 -5.12 8.28
N SER A 203 6.75 -5.15 6.98
CA SER A 203 6.54 -4.03 6.08
C SER A 203 6.27 -4.51 4.66
N HIS A 204 5.50 -3.73 3.93
CA HIS A 204 5.37 -3.84 2.49
C HIS A 204 6.33 -2.86 1.76
N HIS A 205 6.99 -1.93 2.47
CA HIS A 205 8.03 -1.06 1.97
C HIS A 205 9.39 -1.78 2.01
N LEU A 206 9.69 -2.54 0.95
CA LEU A 206 10.81 -3.48 0.94
C LEU A 206 12.17 -2.77 1.08
N GLU A 207 12.36 -1.63 0.38
CA GLU A 207 13.62 -0.86 0.41
C GLU A 207 13.89 -0.26 1.79
N GLU A 208 12.85 0.21 2.50
CA GLU A 208 12.95 0.71 3.87
C GLU A 208 13.33 -0.42 4.83
N ALA A 209 12.58 -1.52 4.79
CA ALA A 209 12.79 -2.64 5.69
C ALA A 209 14.21 -3.22 5.59
N LEU A 210 14.80 -3.25 4.38
CA LEU A 210 16.16 -3.71 4.16
C LEU A 210 17.23 -2.91 4.91
N GLN A 211 16.96 -1.66 5.31
CA GLN A 211 17.93 -0.81 6.02
C GLN A 211 18.19 -1.27 7.47
N ILE A 212 17.22 -2.01 8.04
CA ILE A 212 17.28 -2.47 9.44
C ILE A 212 17.26 -3.99 9.58
N THR A 213 17.06 -4.73 8.50
CA THR A 213 16.94 -6.20 8.50
C THR A 213 18.26 -6.88 8.81
N ASP A 214 18.31 -7.78 9.80
CA ASP A 214 19.39 -8.72 10.02
C ASP A 214 19.05 -10.08 9.39
N HIS A 215 17.80 -10.51 9.50
CA HIS A 215 17.27 -11.74 8.91
C HIS A 215 15.97 -11.47 8.17
N ALA A 216 15.80 -12.04 6.99
CA ALA A 216 14.56 -12.01 6.25
C ALA A 216 13.89 -13.38 6.23
N VAL A 217 12.60 -13.37 6.49
CA VAL A 217 11.70 -14.51 6.30
C VAL A 217 10.64 -14.11 5.29
N VAL A 218 10.37 -14.98 4.32
CA VAL A 218 9.30 -14.74 3.32
C VAL A 218 8.20 -15.76 3.51
N LEU A 219 6.96 -15.26 3.67
CA LEU A 219 5.75 -16.07 3.66
C LEU A 219 5.00 -15.92 2.35
N ARG A 220 4.51 -17.05 1.82
CA ARG A 220 3.60 -17.10 0.68
C ARG A 220 2.57 -18.22 0.88
N ASP A 221 1.28 -17.91 0.70
CA ASP A 221 0.17 -18.86 0.81
C ASP A 221 0.14 -19.69 2.11
N GLY A 222 0.55 -19.07 3.22
CA GLY A 222 0.59 -19.71 4.54
C GLY A 222 1.81 -20.60 4.79
N THR A 223 2.82 -20.58 3.92
CA THR A 223 4.07 -21.34 4.07
C THR A 223 5.28 -20.40 4.06
N MET A 224 6.35 -20.77 4.74
CA MET A 224 7.64 -20.10 4.63
C MET A 224 8.33 -20.57 3.35
N THR A 225 8.58 -19.64 2.42
CA THR A 225 9.23 -19.93 1.13
C THR A 225 10.73 -19.68 1.16
N ALA A 226 11.20 -18.77 2.01
CA ALA A 226 12.63 -18.48 2.12
C ALA A 226 12.96 -17.90 3.50
N TYR A 227 14.24 -18.10 3.89
CA TYR A 227 14.92 -17.46 4.99
C TYR A 227 16.36 -17.17 4.56
N ALA A 228 16.87 -16.00 4.89
CA ALA A 228 18.27 -15.65 4.66
C ALA A 228 18.74 -14.56 5.65
N PRO A 229 20.06 -14.53 5.97
CA PRO A 229 20.70 -13.43 6.66
C PRO A 229 20.89 -12.23 5.72
N ARG A 230 21.05 -11.03 6.28
CA ARG A 230 21.15 -9.75 5.53
C ARG A 230 22.14 -9.78 4.36
N ALA A 231 23.27 -10.46 4.52
CA ALA A 231 24.32 -10.52 3.49
C ALA A 231 23.87 -11.21 2.19
N GLU A 232 22.82 -12.02 2.23
CA GLU A 232 22.31 -12.80 1.10
C GLU A 232 21.01 -12.21 0.51
N ILE A 233 20.54 -11.05 1.06
CA ILE A 233 19.25 -10.48 0.73
C ILE A 233 19.42 -9.21 -0.09
N ASP A 234 18.78 -9.17 -1.25
CA ASP A 234 18.51 -7.96 -2.01
C ASP A 234 17.01 -7.86 -2.34
N LEU A 235 16.62 -6.77 -2.96
CA LEU A 235 15.23 -6.55 -3.34
C LEU A 235 14.70 -7.65 -4.27
N ASN A 236 15.53 -8.10 -5.21
CA ASN A 236 15.17 -9.15 -6.17
C ASN A 236 14.97 -10.50 -5.45
N TRP A 237 15.81 -10.82 -4.47
CA TRP A 237 15.64 -12.02 -3.65
C TRP A 237 14.31 -12.01 -2.92
N ILE A 238 13.94 -10.88 -2.27
CA ILE A 238 12.68 -10.76 -1.55
C ILE A 238 11.51 -10.94 -2.51
N VAL A 239 11.47 -10.19 -3.59
CA VAL A 239 10.37 -10.21 -4.57
C VAL A 239 10.23 -11.60 -5.21
N ARG A 240 11.32 -12.24 -5.60
CA ARG A 240 11.30 -13.60 -6.16
C ARG A 240 10.68 -14.60 -5.20
N ASN A 241 11.03 -14.54 -3.92
CA ASN A 241 10.49 -15.48 -2.93
C ASN A 241 9.06 -15.15 -2.50
N MET A 242 8.62 -13.87 -2.60
CA MET A 242 7.25 -13.45 -2.33
C MET A 242 6.28 -13.88 -3.43
N VAL A 243 6.64 -13.62 -4.69
CA VAL A 243 5.73 -13.76 -5.85
C VAL A 243 6.08 -14.99 -6.69
N GLY A 244 7.34 -15.42 -6.69
CA GLY A 244 7.89 -16.49 -7.53
C GLY A 244 8.80 -15.96 -8.64
N ASP A 245 9.40 -16.90 -9.40
CA ASP A 245 10.41 -16.59 -10.43
C ASP A 245 9.87 -15.78 -11.63
N ASN A 246 8.56 -15.63 -11.74
CA ASN A 246 7.90 -14.94 -12.84
C ASN A 246 7.48 -13.49 -12.49
N TYR A 247 8.04 -12.90 -11.42
CA TYR A 247 7.77 -11.50 -11.13
C TYR A 247 8.49 -10.61 -12.13
N ASP A 248 7.70 -9.99 -12.99
CA ASP A 248 8.13 -8.95 -13.91
C ASP A 248 6.98 -7.95 -14.03
N LEU A 249 7.23 -6.69 -13.69
CA LEU A 249 6.26 -5.61 -13.93
C LEU A 249 6.03 -5.39 -15.43
N GLY A 250 6.87 -6.00 -16.26
CA GLY A 250 6.84 -5.88 -17.70
C GLY A 250 7.85 -4.87 -18.23
N SER A 251 7.87 -4.77 -19.53
CA SER A 251 8.60 -3.74 -20.28
C SER A 251 7.63 -3.02 -21.21
N PRO A 252 7.96 -1.81 -21.66
CA PRO A 252 7.13 -1.11 -22.64
C PRO A 252 6.84 -2.02 -23.83
N PRO A 253 5.58 -2.23 -24.20
CA PRO A 253 5.27 -3.08 -25.34
C PRO A 253 5.80 -2.44 -26.62
N LEU A 254 6.41 -3.23 -27.50
CA LEU A 254 6.87 -2.79 -28.81
C LEU A 254 5.64 -2.47 -29.69
N VAL A 255 5.17 -1.24 -29.62
CA VAL A 255 4.03 -0.73 -30.40
C VAL A 255 4.47 0.52 -31.13
N SER A 256 4.19 0.60 -32.44
CA SER A 256 4.36 1.89 -33.14
C SER A 256 3.25 2.84 -32.69
N PRO A 257 3.57 4.03 -32.15
CA PRO A 257 2.56 4.98 -31.71
C PRO A 257 1.64 5.37 -32.87
N GLY A 258 0.32 5.27 -32.63
CA GLY A 258 -0.71 5.66 -33.60
C GLY A 258 -0.95 7.17 -33.64
N GLU A 259 -2.15 7.56 -34.10
CA GLU A 259 -2.60 8.95 -34.05
C GLU A 259 -2.75 9.47 -32.62
N VAL A 260 -2.76 10.80 -32.44
CA VAL A 260 -3.01 11.42 -31.13
C VAL A 260 -4.43 11.10 -30.69
N ALA A 261 -4.52 10.33 -29.59
CA ALA A 261 -5.79 9.91 -29.00
C ALA A 261 -6.31 10.92 -27.97
N LEU A 262 -5.40 11.52 -27.19
CA LEU A 262 -5.70 12.56 -26.20
C LEU A 262 -4.73 13.71 -26.39
N SER A 263 -5.26 14.95 -26.45
CA SER A 263 -4.46 16.18 -26.46
C SER A 263 -4.98 17.10 -25.36
N ILE A 264 -4.10 17.51 -24.48
CA ILE A 264 -4.34 18.49 -23.42
C ILE A 264 -3.58 19.75 -23.81
N ARG A 265 -4.22 20.92 -23.82
CA ARG A 265 -3.62 22.16 -24.26
C ARG A 265 -3.81 23.25 -23.22
N ASN A 266 -2.70 23.78 -22.68
CA ASN A 266 -2.67 24.87 -21.71
C ASN A 266 -3.69 24.71 -20.57
N LEU A 267 -3.90 23.50 -20.08
CA LEU A 267 -4.90 23.18 -19.06
C LEU A 267 -4.51 23.83 -17.72
N THR A 268 -5.43 24.60 -17.17
CA THR A 268 -5.26 25.29 -15.89
C THR A 268 -6.37 24.87 -14.95
N VAL A 269 -5.99 24.38 -13.75
CA VAL A 269 -6.92 23.87 -12.74
C VAL A 269 -6.71 24.64 -11.44
N PRO A 270 -7.72 25.36 -10.93
CA PRO A 270 -7.66 26.02 -9.63
C PRO A 270 -7.75 24.99 -8.49
N ASP A 271 -7.35 25.39 -7.29
CA ASP A 271 -7.50 24.54 -6.11
C ASP A 271 -8.99 24.16 -5.89
N PRO A 272 -9.32 22.85 -5.94
CA PRO A 272 -10.70 22.40 -5.72
C PRO A 272 -11.21 22.67 -4.30
N LYS A 273 -10.32 22.94 -3.34
CA LYS A 273 -10.65 23.31 -1.95
C LYS A 273 -10.91 24.80 -1.74
N GLY A 274 -10.83 25.61 -2.82
CA GLY A 274 -11.11 27.04 -2.76
C GLY A 274 -9.91 27.91 -2.35
N GLY A 275 -8.70 27.36 -2.38
CA GLY A 275 -7.46 28.15 -2.20
C GLY A 275 -7.22 29.10 -3.38
N HIS A 276 -6.36 30.11 -3.17
CA HIS A 276 -6.01 31.09 -4.20
C HIS A 276 -4.87 30.66 -5.12
N TYR A 277 -4.46 29.39 -5.09
CA TYR A 277 -3.37 28.90 -5.93
C TYR A 277 -3.90 27.97 -7.03
N THR A 278 -3.10 27.82 -8.07
CA THR A 278 -3.37 26.95 -9.20
C THR A 278 -2.66 25.61 -8.96
N VAL A 279 -3.43 24.52 -9.02
CA VAL A 279 -2.89 23.17 -8.77
C VAL A 279 -2.28 22.59 -10.05
N VAL A 280 -2.83 22.91 -11.23
CA VAL A 280 -2.23 22.61 -12.55
C VAL A 280 -2.19 23.87 -13.35
N ASP A 281 -1.01 24.29 -13.82
CA ASP A 281 -0.83 25.57 -14.54
C ASP A 281 -0.33 25.38 -15.97
N LYS A 282 -1.21 25.69 -16.93
CA LYS A 282 -0.96 25.69 -18.38
C LYS A 282 -0.28 24.41 -18.91
N LEU A 283 -0.69 23.27 -18.37
CA LEU A 283 -0.12 21.98 -18.75
C LEU A 283 -0.58 21.58 -20.15
N SER A 284 0.36 21.13 -20.97
CA SER A 284 0.09 20.59 -22.31
C SER A 284 0.74 19.21 -22.44
N LEU A 285 -0.03 18.25 -23.00
CA LEU A 285 0.40 16.87 -23.14
C LEU A 285 -0.39 16.19 -24.26
N ASP A 286 0.29 15.52 -25.17
CA ASP A 286 -0.31 14.66 -26.18
C ASP A 286 -0.03 13.19 -25.85
N VAL A 287 -1.04 12.32 -26.03
CA VAL A 287 -0.92 10.88 -25.86
C VAL A 287 -1.44 10.17 -27.11
N ARG A 288 -0.68 9.22 -27.62
CA ARG A 288 -0.99 8.50 -28.85
C ARG A 288 -1.70 7.17 -28.60
N ALA A 289 -2.45 6.70 -29.57
CA ALA A 289 -3.05 5.36 -29.52
C ALA A 289 -1.95 4.29 -29.40
N GLY A 290 -2.12 3.38 -28.46
CA GLY A 290 -1.12 2.34 -28.13
C GLY A 290 0.03 2.82 -27.24
N GLU A 291 0.09 4.09 -26.90
CA GLU A 291 1.10 4.65 -26.00
C GLU A 291 0.72 4.47 -24.53
N ILE A 292 1.71 4.17 -23.69
CA ILE A 292 1.60 4.19 -22.23
C ILE A 292 2.44 5.35 -21.72
N VAL A 293 1.78 6.35 -21.12
CA VAL A 293 2.42 7.51 -20.50
C VAL A 293 2.28 7.40 -18.99
N CYS A 294 3.39 7.46 -18.29
CA CYS A 294 3.45 7.57 -16.84
C CYS A 294 3.52 9.03 -16.43
N ILE A 295 2.74 9.44 -15.44
CA ILE A 295 2.85 10.75 -14.79
C ILE A 295 3.39 10.52 -13.38
N TYR A 296 4.65 10.87 -13.18
CA TYR A 296 5.33 10.79 -11.88
C TYR A 296 5.31 12.14 -11.17
N GLY A 297 5.30 12.12 -9.85
CA GLY A 297 5.44 13.31 -9.00
C GLY A 297 5.12 13.00 -7.55
N LEU A 298 5.59 13.86 -6.65
CA LEU A 298 5.33 13.76 -5.21
C LEU A 298 3.86 14.11 -4.88
N MET A 299 3.45 13.84 -3.64
CA MET A 299 2.15 14.28 -3.13
C MET A 299 1.99 15.80 -3.31
N GLY A 300 0.84 16.22 -3.83
CA GLY A 300 0.58 17.63 -4.12
C GLY A 300 1.18 18.15 -5.44
N ALA A 301 1.74 17.29 -6.28
CA ALA A 301 2.24 17.70 -7.61
C ALA A 301 1.12 18.07 -8.61
N GLY A 302 -0.15 17.77 -8.31
CA GLY A 302 -1.30 18.09 -9.18
C GLY A 302 -1.73 16.94 -10.11
N ARG A 303 -1.22 15.71 -9.90
CA ARG A 303 -1.48 14.54 -10.77
C ARG A 303 -2.96 14.14 -10.78
N THR A 304 -3.54 13.95 -9.59
CA THR A 304 -4.95 13.59 -9.41
C THR A 304 -5.87 14.66 -10.02
N GLU A 305 -5.61 15.92 -9.73
CA GLU A 305 -6.40 17.05 -10.24
C GLU A 305 -6.33 17.14 -11.77
N LEU A 306 -5.17 16.86 -12.36
CA LEU A 306 -5.01 16.75 -13.81
C LEU A 306 -5.91 15.65 -14.39
N LEU A 307 -5.80 14.40 -13.88
CA LEU A 307 -6.55 13.26 -14.40
C LEU A 307 -8.06 13.41 -14.17
N GLU A 308 -8.48 13.93 -13.01
CA GLU A 308 -9.89 14.19 -12.71
C GLU A 308 -10.48 15.31 -13.60
N THR A 309 -9.69 16.35 -13.93
CA THR A 309 -10.12 17.40 -14.83
C THR A 309 -10.26 16.88 -16.27
N VAL A 310 -9.29 16.08 -16.75
CA VAL A 310 -9.37 15.43 -18.05
C VAL A 310 -10.58 14.49 -18.14
N ALA A 311 -10.91 13.79 -17.04
CA ALA A 311 -12.11 12.95 -16.97
C ALA A 311 -13.43 13.73 -16.82
N GLY A 312 -13.37 15.02 -16.49
CA GLY A 312 -14.54 15.91 -16.33
C GLY A 312 -15.15 15.90 -14.92
N ARG A 313 -14.41 15.40 -13.92
CA ARG A 313 -14.80 15.45 -12.51
C ARG A 313 -14.55 16.83 -11.90
N LEU A 314 -13.40 17.44 -12.25
CA LEU A 314 -13.07 18.81 -11.90
C LEU A 314 -13.21 19.73 -13.10
N ARG A 315 -13.43 21.02 -12.84
CA ARG A 315 -13.53 22.05 -13.88
C ARG A 315 -12.20 22.78 -14.05
N ALA A 316 -11.72 22.84 -15.28
CA ALA A 316 -10.62 23.72 -15.64
C ALA A 316 -11.08 25.19 -15.63
N SER A 317 -10.16 26.10 -15.28
CA SER A 317 -10.34 27.56 -15.46
C SER A 317 -9.86 28.03 -16.84
N GLY A 318 -9.10 27.22 -17.55
CA GLY A 318 -8.58 27.50 -18.90
C GLY A 318 -8.00 26.27 -19.57
N GLY A 319 -7.79 26.35 -20.86
CA GLY A 319 -7.25 25.26 -21.67
C GLY A 319 -8.31 24.36 -22.29
N GLU A 320 -7.87 23.37 -23.03
CA GLU A 320 -8.71 22.46 -23.82
C GLU A 320 -8.30 21.00 -23.59
N VAL A 321 -9.30 20.12 -23.63
CA VAL A 321 -9.11 18.65 -23.69
C VAL A 321 -9.73 18.15 -24.98
N VAL A 322 -8.91 17.53 -25.84
CA VAL A 322 -9.31 17.02 -27.15
C VAL A 322 -9.14 15.50 -27.14
N LEU A 323 -10.19 14.75 -27.43
CA LEU A 323 -10.23 13.30 -27.50
C LEU A 323 -10.52 12.87 -28.95
N MET A 324 -9.61 12.08 -29.55
CA MET A 324 -9.74 11.64 -30.96
C MET A 324 -10.09 12.80 -31.92
N GLY A 325 -9.43 13.95 -31.75
CA GLY A 325 -9.64 15.16 -32.57
C GLY A 325 -10.91 15.96 -32.23
N GLN A 326 -11.69 15.58 -31.22
CA GLN A 326 -12.91 16.28 -30.79
C GLN A 326 -12.71 16.93 -29.43
N GLU A 327 -13.06 18.20 -29.30
CA GLU A 327 -13.02 18.88 -28.01
C GLU A 327 -14.09 18.28 -27.06
N VAL A 328 -13.64 17.98 -25.83
CA VAL A 328 -14.50 17.36 -24.79
C VAL A 328 -14.54 18.16 -23.49
N SER A 329 -13.92 19.34 -23.41
CA SER A 329 -13.76 20.14 -22.20
C SER A 329 -15.08 20.44 -21.50
N HIS A 330 -16.13 20.70 -22.27
CA HIS A 330 -17.48 21.06 -21.76
C HIS A 330 -18.41 19.86 -21.54
N LEU A 331 -17.97 18.64 -21.83
CA LEU A 331 -18.77 17.45 -21.73
C LEU A 331 -18.82 16.90 -20.31
N SER A 332 -19.96 16.34 -19.93
CA SER A 332 -20.10 15.60 -18.67
C SER A 332 -19.29 14.31 -18.68
N ILE A 333 -19.01 13.75 -17.49
CA ILE A 333 -18.30 12.47 -17.34
C ILE A 333 -18.92 11.37 -18.20
N ALA A 334 -20.26 11.22 -18.14
CA ALA A 334 -20.97 10.20 -18.93
C ALA A 334 -20.78 10.39 -20.44
N GLN A 335 -20.77 11.64 -20.92
CA GLN A 335 -20.53 11.96 -22.33
C GLN A 335 -19.08 11.69 -22.75
N ARG A 336 -18.08 11.93 -21.86
CA ARG A 336 -16.69 11.60 -22.11
C ARG A 336 -16.49 10.08 -22.14
N ILE A 337 -17.12 9.33 -21.24
CA ILE A 337 -17.11 7.86 -21.27
C ILE A 337 -17.70 7.34 -22.59
N ALA A 338 -18.85 7.87 -23.01
CA ALA A 338 -19.48 7.48 -24.27
C ALA A 338 -18.60 7.76 -25.52
N ARG A 339 -17.67 8.74 -25.43
CA ARG A 339 -16.67 9.03 -26.47
C ARG A 339 -15.38 8.24 -26.35
N GLY A 340 -15.27 7.40 -25.31
CA GLY A 340 -14.14 6.50 -25.12
C GLY A 340 -13.04 7.01 -24.19
N LEU A 341 -13.35 7.92 -23.25
CA LEU A 341 -12.43 8.31 -22.17
C LEU A 341 -12.90 7.71 -20.85
N ALA A 342 -12.06 6.94 -20.19
CA ALA A 342 -12.34 6.31 -18.92
C ALA A 342 -11.32 6.71 -17.84
N LEU A 343 -11.77 6.81 -16.57
CA LEU A 343 -10.91 7.08 -15.41
C LEU A 343 -11.07 5.96 -14.37
N VAL A 344 -9.94 5.42 -13.92
CA VAL A 344 -9.82 4.60 -12.71
C VAL A 344 -9.32 5.52 -11.59
N PRO A 345 -10.11 5.75 -10.53
CA PRO A 345 -9.75 6.69 -9.47
C PRO A 345 -8.72 6.10 -8.50
N GLU A 346 -8.02 6.97 -7.77
CA GLU A 346 -7.06 6.62 -6.73
C GLU A 346 -7.71 5.81 -5.58
N ASP A 347 -8.81 6.33 -5.03
CA ASP A 347 -9.56 5.64 -3.97
C ASP A 347 -10.62 4.71 -4.57
N ARG A 348 -10.22 3.43 -4.74
CA ARG A 348 -11.13 2.40 -5.25
C ARG A 348 -12.32 2.12 -4.34
N GLN A 349 -12.16 2.28 -3.02
CA GLN A 349 -13.21 1.97 -2.04
C GLN A 349 -14.32 3.00 -2.08
N ARG A 350 -13.96 4.27 -2.15
CA ARG A 350 -14.88 5.40 -2.11
C ARG A 350 -15.43 5.74 -3.49
N ASP A 351 -14.58 5.78 -4.50
CA ASP A 351 -14.92 6.34 -5.82
C ASP A 351 -14.96 5.25 -6.92
N GLY A 352 -14.29 4.13 -6.70
CA GLY A 352 -14.16 3.06 -7.69
C GLY A 352 -15.25 1.99 -7.61
N LEU A 353 -15.74 1.64 -6.42
CA LEU A 353 -16.64 0.51 -6.18
C LEU A 353 -17.89 0.93 -5.42
N VAL A 354 -18.98 0.21 -5.67
CA VAL A 354 -20.19 0.27 -4.84
C VAL A 354 -20.15 -0.95 -3.91
N GLN A 355 -19.84 -0.72 -2.63
CA GLN A 355 -19.55 -1.78 -1.66
C GLN A 355 -20.71 -2.74 -1.38
N THR A 356 -21.93 -2.28 -1.55
CA THR A 356 -23.17 -3.06 -1.37
C THR A 356 -23.53 -3.92 -2.58
N MET A 357 -22.84 -3.75 -3.71
CA MET A 357 -23.08 -4.47 -4.96
C MET A 357 -22.18 -5.70 -5.11
N THR A 358 -22.58 -6.62 -5.98
CA THR A 358 -21.79 -7.79 -6.37
C THR A 358 -20.66 -7.40 -7.32
N VAL A 359 -19.72 -8.33 -7.55
CA VAL A 359 -18.66 -8.20 -8.56
C VAL A 359 -19.25 -7.90 -9.95
N GLY A 360 -20.26 -8.66 -10.35
CA GLY A 360 -20.91 -8.48 -11.66
C GLY A 360 -21.60 -7.14 -11.81
N GLN A 361 -22.34 -6.70 -10.80
CA GLN A 361 -23.01 -5.39 -10.81
C GLN A 361 -22.00 -4.25 -10.89
N ASN A 362 -20.89 -4.34 -10.17
CA ASN A 362 -19.80 -3.35 -10.29
C ASN A 362 -19.20 -3.32 -11.70
N LEU A 363 -18.94 -4.51 -12.30
CA LEU A 363 -18.36 -4.61 -13.64
C LEU A 363 -19.29 -4.04 -14.74
N SER A 364 -20.61 -4.25 -14.63
CA SER A 364 -21.55 -3.81 -15.65
C SER A 364 -21.99 -2.34 -15.50
N LEU A 365 -21.78 -1.73 -14.33
CA LEU A 365 -22.35 -0.42 -13.98
C LEU A 365 -22.02 0.69 -14.98
N ALA A 366 -20.75 0.82 -15.39
CA ALA A 366 -20.30 1.88 -16.29
C ALA A 366 -20.76 1.67 -17.76
N SER A 367 -21.14 0.45 -18.11
CA SER A 367 -21.57 0.06 -19.47
C SER A 367 -23.05 -0.31 -19.56
N ILE A 368 -23.85 -0.02 -18.51
CA ILE A 368 -25.26 -0.43 -18.43
C ILE A 368 -26.09 0.01 -19.63
N ALA A 369 -25.80 1.18 -20.19
CA ALA A 369 -26.48 1.69 -21.39
C ALA A 369 -26.31 0.78 -22.62
N ALA A 370 -25.23 0.00 -22.70
CA ALA A 370 -24.95 -0.88 -23.84
C ALA A 370 -25.90 -2.09 -23.95
N PHE A 371 -26.57 -2.46 -22.85
CA PHE A 371 -27.53 -3.58 -22.80
C PHE A 371 -28.90 -3.17 -22.26
N THR A 372 -29.19 -1.85 -22.21
CA THR A 372 -30.51 -1.32 -21.84
C THR A 372 -31.26 -0.93 -23.10
N CYS A 373 -32.52 -1.37 -23.22
CA CYS A 373 -33.42 -0.99 -24.27
C CYS A 373 -34.73 -0.45 -23.64
N GLY A 374 -34.91 0.85 -23.70
CA GLY A 374 -35.99 1.52 -22.99
C GLY A 374 -35.95 1.32 -21.48
N LEU A 375 -36.95 0.69 -20.89
CA LEU A 375 -37.03 0.40 -19.45
C LEU A 375 -36.47 -0.99 -19.07
N PHE A 376 -36.00 -1.77 -20.02
CA PHE A 376 -35.58 -3.15 -19.78
C PHE A 376 -34.08 -3.35 -20.05
N THR A 377 -33.44 -4.19 -19.22
CA THR A 377 -32.07 -4.63 -19.41
C THR A 377 -32.01 -6.03 -20.02
N ASN A 378 -31.14 -6.23 -21.00
CA ASN A 378 -30.85 -7.55 -21.56
C ASN A 378 -29.90 -8.32 -20.63
N ARG A 379 -30.46 -9.10 -19.70
CA ARG A 379 -29.72 -9.88 -18.71
C ARG A 379 -28.72 -10.87 -19.33
N LYS A 380 -29.02 -11.46 -20.50
CA LYS A 380 -28.09 -12.37 -21.18
C LYS A 380 -26.86 -11.63 -21.67
N ALA A 381 -27.01 -10.46 -22.25
CA ALA A 381 -25.92 -9.62 -22.72
C ALA A 381 -25.07 -9.11 -21.54
N GLU A 382 -25.73 -8.72 -20.44
CA GLU A 382 -25.07 -8.31 -19.20
C GLU A 382 -24.23 -9.44 -18.61
N THR A 383 -24.81 -10.64 -18.40
CA THR A 383 -24.08 -11.80 -17.88
C THR A 383 -22.88 -12.17 -18.78
N ALA A 384 -23.07 -12.16 -20.09
CA ALA A 384 -21.98 -12.42 -21.05
C ALA A 384 -20.84 -11.39 -20.94
N LEU A 385 -21.17 -10.10 -20.73
CA LEU A 385 -20.19 -9.05 -20.47
C LEU A 385 -19.42 -9.33 -19.17
N ILE A 386 -20.15 -9.62 -18.10
CA ILE A 386 -19.55 -9.89 -16.77
C ILE A 386 -18.57 -11.06 -16.85
N ASP A 387 -19.00 -12.20 -17.38
CA ASP A 387 -18.18 -13.40 -17.47
C ASP A 387 -16.95 -13.20 -18.37
N ARG A 388 -17.10 -12.45 -19.46
CA ARG A 388 -15.98 -12.08 -20.32
C ARG A 388 -15.00 -11.20 -19.58
N THR A 389 -15.47 -10.14 -18.90
CA THR A 389 -14.62 -9.17 -18.19
C THR A 389 -13.87 -9.84 -17.04
N ILE A 390 -14.54 -10.72 -16.25
CA ILE A 390 -13.87 -11.49 -15.18
C ILE A 390 -12.68 -12.27 -15.74
N ARG A 391 -12.83 -12.91 -16.92
CA ARG A 391 -11.74 -13.63 -17.57
C ARG A 391 -10.65 -12.71 -18.13
N GLU A 392 -11.05 -11.61 -18.80
CA GLU A 392 -10.11 -10.66 -19.42
C GLU A 392 -9.19 -9.99 -18.39
N VAL A 393 -9.74 -9.61 -17.23
CA VAL A 393 -8.94 -8.96 -16.16
C VAL A 393 -8.51 -9.96 -15.07
N THR A 394 -8.71 -11.25 -15.28
CA THR A 394 -8.26 -12.34 -14.39
C THR A 394 -8.66 -12.15 -12.92
N VAL A 395 -9.92 -11.76 -12.65
CA VAL A 395 -10.42 -11.61 -11.27
C VAL A 395 -10.56 -12.98 -10.62
N LYS A 396 -9.90 -13.19 -9.49
CA LYS A 396 -10.06 -14.39 -8.66
C LYS A 396 -11.35 -14.26 -7.84
N THR A 397 -12.43 -14.85 -8.34
CA THR A 397 -13.77 -14.80 -7.74
C THR A 397 -14.52 -16.10 -7.97
N THR A 398 -15.53 -16.39 -7.15
CA THR A 398 -16.46 -17.52 -7.35
C THR A 398 -17.50 -17.24 -8.44
N GLY A 399 -17.54 -16.02 -8.98
CA GLY A 399 -18.44 -15.58 -10.06
C GLY A 399 -18.98 -14.17 -9.87
N GLY A 400 -19.79 -13.70 -10.83
CA GLY A 400 -20.35 -12.35 -10.82
C GLY A 400 -21.31 -12.06 -9.66
N THR A 401 -21.82 -13.09 -8.97
CA THR A 401 -22.71 -12.96 -7.81
C THR A 401 -22.00 -12.79 -6.48
N ALA A 402 -20.68 -12.96 -6.45
CA ALA A 402 -19.87 -12.77 -5.24
C ALA A 402 -19.96 -11.31 -4.75
N ALA A 403 -19.99 -11.11 -3.43
CA ALA A 403 -19.93 -9.78 -2.84
C ALA A 403 -18.57 -9.13 -3.12
N ILE A 404 -18.54 -7.84 -3.49
CA ILE A 404 -17.28 -7.14 -3.79
C ILE A 404 -16.33 -7.10 -2.59
N GLY A 405 -16.87 -6.96 -1.37
CA GLY A 405 -16.10 -6.94 -0.12
C GLY A 405 -15.42 -8.27 0.24
N SER A 406 -15.79 -9.39 -0.42
CA SER A 406 -15.11 -10.68 -0.22
C SER A 406 -13.79 -10.81 -0.99
N LEU A 407 -13.49 -9.88 -1.88
CA LEU A 407 -12.28 -9.90 -2.71
C LEU A 407 -11.11 -9.21 -2.01
N SER A 408 -9.88 -9.70 -2.27
CA SER A 408 -8.65 -8.98 -1.91
C SER A 408 -8.55 -7.63 -2.64
N GLY A 409 -7.76 -6.70 -2.08
CA GLY A 409 -7.55 -5.37 -2.67
C GLY A 409 -7.13 -5.41 -4.13
N GLY A 410 -6.22 -6.31 -4.51
CA GLY A 410 -5.80 -6.48 -5.91
C GLY A 410 -6.93 -6.96 -6.83
N ASN A 411 -7.79 -7.88 -6.37
CA ASN A 411 -8.96 -8.30 -7.14
C ASN A 411 -10.03 -7.21 -7.24
N GLN A 412 -10.24 -6.42 -6.18
CA GLN A 412 -11.09 -5.25 -6.23
C GLN A 412 -10.57 -4.22 -7.26
N GLN A 413 -9.27 -3.95 -7.29
CA GLN A 413 -8.65 -3.06 -8.28
C GLN A 413 -8.88 -3.57 -9.71
N LYS A 414 -8.71 -4.87 -9.95
CA LYS A 414 -9.02 -5.48 -11.26
C LYS A 414 -10.50 -5.34 -11.63
N VAL A 415 -11.43 -5.37 -10.66
CA VAL A 415 -12.85 -5.10 -10.92
C VAL A 415 -13.05 -3.64 -11.34
N VAL A 416 -12.40 -2.65 -10.69
CA VAL A 416 -12.50 -1.23 -11.11
C VAL A 416 -11.95 -1.02 -12.51
N ILE A 417 -10.77 -1.58 -12.81
CA ILE A 417 -10.18 -1.53 -14.15
C ILE A 417 -11.09 -2.22 -15.16
N GLY A 418 -11.60 -3.41 -14.85
CA GLY A 418 -12.51 -4.17 -15.70
C GLY A 418 -13.81 -3.44 -16.00
N LYS A 419 -14.39 -2.76 -15.00
CA LYS A 419 -15.56 -1.87 -15.16
C LYS A 419 -15.31 -0.81 -16.22
N MET A 420 -14.13 -0.18 -16.22
CA MET A 420 -13.78 0.86 -17.20
C MET A 420 -13.43 0.27 -18.55
N LEU A 421 -12.71 -0.83 -18.63
CA LEU A 421 -12.42 -1.54 -19.89
C LEU A 421 -13.70 -2.08 -20.56
N ALA A 422 -14.74 -2.43 -19.79
CA ALA A 422 -16.04 -2.87 -20.32
C ALA A 422 -16.74 -1.78 -21.15
N THR A 423 -16.44 -0.49 -20.92
CA THR A 423 -16.92 0.62 -21.77
C THR A 423 -16.23 0.70 -23.13
N ARG A 424 -15.19 -0.11 -23.39
CA ARG A 424 -14.35 -0.11 -24.60
C ARG A 424 -13.70 1.27 -24.85
N PRO A 425 -12.95 1.81 -23.90
CA PRO A 425 -12.36 3.11 -24.03
C PRO A 425 -11.29 3.16 -25.14
N LYS A 426 -11.04 4.37 -25.68
CA LYS A 426 -9.91 4.70 -26.53
C LYS A 426 -8.72 5.22 -25.72
N VAL A 427 -9.05 5.88 -24.61
CA VAL A 427 -8.08 6.40 -23.63
C VAL A 427 -8.55 5.97 -22.24
N ILE A 428 -7.63 5.40 -21.46
CA ILE A 428 -7.83 5.10 -20.06
C ILE A 428 -6.85 5.88 -19.19
N LEU A 429 -7.39 6.58 -18.22
CA LEU A 429 -6.64 7.29 -17.20
C LEU A 429 -6.69 6.44 -15.92
N LEU A 430 -5.56 6.30 -15.23
CA LEU A 430 -5.50 5.56 -13.97
C LEU A 430 -4.71 6.39 -12.95
N ASP A 431 -5.36 6.69 -11.85
CA ASP A 431 -4.73 7.41 -10.75
C ASP A 431 -4.26 6.42 -9.69
N GLU A 432 -2.94 6.32 -9.48
CA GLU A 432 -2.28 5.40 -8.55
C GLU A 432 -2.85 3.96 -8.61
N PRO A 433 -2.85 3.30 -9.79
CA PRO A 433 -3.57 2.03 -9.98
C PRO A 433 -3.04 0.87 -9.12
N SER A 434 -1.87 1.00 -8.59
CA SER A 434 -1.17 0.01 -7.76
C SER A 434 -1.28 0.28 -6.26
N ARG A 435 -1.91 1.38 -5.86
CA ARG A 435 -1.99 1.79 -4.45
C ARG A 435 -2.79 0.79 -3.61
N GLY A 436 -2.16 0.31 -2.54
CA GLY A 436 -2.80 -0.60 -1.58
C GLY A 436 -3.17 -1.98 -2.14
N ILE A 437 -2.42 -2.45 -3.12
CA ILE A 437 -2.48 -3.83 -3.63
C ILE A 437 -1.12 -4.52 -3.43
N ASP A 438 -1.15 -5.84 -3.40
CA ASP A 438 0.06 -6.65 -3.27
C ASP A 438 0.91 -6.64 -4.57
N ILE A 439 2.17 -7.03 -4.44
CA ILE A 439 3.16 -6.97 -5.53
C ILE A 439 2.73 -7.85 -6.72
N GLY A 440 2.15 -9.02 -6.46
CA GLY A 440 1.66 -9.91 -7.53
C GLY A 440 0.49 -9.30 -8.29
N ALA A 441 -0.48 -8.69 -7.58
CA ALA A 441 -1.60 -8.00 -8.21
C ALA A 441 -1.12 -6.76 -9.00
N LYS A 442 -0.07 -6.07 -8.52
CA LYS A 442 0.57 -4.95 -9.23
C LYS A 442 1.08 -5.39 -10.61
N ALA A 443 1.83 -6.49 -10.67
CA ALA A 443 2.32 -7.04 -11.94
C ALA A 443 1.17 -7.45 -12.90
N GLU A 444 0.08 -8.03 -12.36
CA GLU A 444 -1.10 -8.37 -13.14
C GLU A 444 -1.78 -7.12 -13.73
N VAL A 445 -1.89 -6.01 -12.95
CA VAL A 445 -2.44 -4.74 -13.42
C VAL A 445 -1.59 -4.16 -14.55
N PHE A 446 -0.28 -4.04 -14.38
CA PHE A 446 0.60 -3.50 -15.41
C PHE A 446 0.60 -4.37 -16.68
N ARG A 447 0.49 -5.69 -16.56
CA ARG A 447 0.31 -6.58 -17.71
C ARG A 447 -0.99 -6.30 -18.46
N LEU A 448 -2.10 -6.04 -17.75
CA LEU A 448 -3.38 -5.66 -18.38
C LEU A 448 -3.25 -4.35 -19.16
N LEU A 449 -2.53 -3.37 -18.63
CA LEU A 449 -2.28 -2.09 -19.32
C LEU A 449 -1.44 -2.29 -20.58
N ALA A 450 -0.35 -3.09 -20.49
CA ALA A 450 0.50 -3.42 -21.64
C ALA A 450 -0.28 -4.16 -22.75
N GLU A 451 -1.12 -5.14 -22.38
CA GLU A 451 -2.00 -5.83 -23.33
C GLU A 451 -3.07 -4.91 -23.94
N GLY A 452 -3.58 -3.94 -23.17
CA GLY A 452 -4.46 -2.89 -23.67
C GLY A 452 -3.77 -2.03 -24.72
N ALA A 453 -2.56 -1.57 -24.44
CA ALA A 453 -1.76 -0.75 -25.35
C ALA A 453 -1.43 -1.47 -26.67
N LYS A 454 -1.08 -2.76 -26.61
CA LYS A 454 -0.90 -3.60 -27.83
C LYS A 454 -2.14 -3.62 -28.73
N ARG A 455 -3.33 -3.43 -28.15
CA ARG A 455 -4.61 -3.37 -28.88
C ARG A 455 -5.00 -1.95 -29.31
N GLY A 456 -4.10 -0.97 -29.13
CA GLY A 456 -4.29 0.41 -29.53
C GLY A 456 -4.92 1.31 -28.45
N LEU A 457 -5.10 0.84 -27.22
CA LEU A 457 -5.56 1.65 -26.09
C LEU A 457 -4.47 2.65 -25.70
N ALA A 458 -4.79 3.95 -25.66
CA ALA A 458 -3.93 4.95 -25.06
C ALA A 458 -4.07 4.87 -23.53
N VAL A 459 -2.95 4.76 -22.82
CA VAL A 459 -2.93 4.59 -21.37
C VAL A 459 -2.17 5.74 -20.73
N VAL A 460 -2.79 6.39 -19.75
CA VAL A 460 -2.12 7.39 -18.90
C VAL A 460 -2.29 6.92 -17.46
N TYR A 461 -1.21 6.70 -16.74
CA TYR A 461 -1.30 6.41 -15.32
C TYR A 461 -0.42 7.33 -14.49
N SER A 462 -0.87 7.68 -13.30
CA SER A 462 -0.07 8.38 -12.31
C SER A 462 0.52 7.40 -11.32
N THR A 463 1.70 7.72 -10.79
CA THR A 463 2.30 6.97 -9.68
C THR A 463 3.28 7.84 -8.90
N SER A 464 3.45 7.51 -7.62
CA SER A 464 4.51 8.02 -6.74
C SER A 464 5.72 7.08 -6.64
N GLU A 465 5.65 5.88 -7.25
CA GLU A 465 6.72 4.88 -7.22
C GLU A 465 7.56 4.92 -8.51
N VAL A 466 8.84 5.28 -8.40
CA VAL A 466 9.76 5.36 -9.56
C VAL A 466 9.91 4.03 -10.29
N GLY A 467 9.91 2.90 -9.54
CA GLY A 467 9.99 1.57 -10.14
C GLY A 467 8.86 1.24 -11.10
N GLU A 468 7.66 1.80 -10.88
CA GLU A 468 6.53 1.63 -11.78
C GLU A 468 6.69 2.45 -13.07
N CYS A 469 7.29 3.65 -12.98
CA CYS A 469 7.59 4.46 -14.15
C CYS A 469 8.51 3.72 -15.13
N LEU A 470 9.53 3.06 -14.59
CA LEU A 470 10.54 2.36 -15.37
C LEU A 470 10.08 0.99 -15.91
N SER A 471 8.86 0.54 -15.58
CA SER A 471 8.35 -0.77 -15.98
C SER A 471 7.76 -0.76 -17.39
N VAL A 472 6.53 -0.29 -17.54
CA VAL A 472 5.76 -0.43 -18.80
C VAL A 472 5.59 0.88 -19.55
N ALA A 473 6.03 2.02 -19.03
CA ALA A 473 5.86 3.31 -19.68
C ALA A 473 6.75 3.47 -20.91
N HIS A 474 6.19 3.97 -22.01
CA HIS A 474 6.97 4.41 -23.17
C HIS A 474 7.56 5.79 -22.93
N ARG A 475 6.83 6.63 -22.16
CA ARG A 475 7.19 8.00 -21.86
C ARG A 475 6.80 8.34 -20.42
N ILE A 476 7.69 9.07 -19.75
CA ILE A 476 7.54 9.45 -18.35
C ILE A 476 7.50 10.97 -18.25
N ILE A 477 6.40 11.48 -17.73
CA ILE A 477 6.19 12.91 -17.48
C ILE A 477 6.38 13.13 -15.99
N VAL A 478 7.32 13.99 -15.61
CA VAL A 478 7.52 14.36 -14.21
C VAL A 478 6.78 15.64 -13.91
N MET A 479 5.90 15.61 -12.91
CA MET A 479 5.17 16.79 -12.45
C MET A 479 5.74 17.31 -11.13
N HIS A 480 5.93 18.61 -11.04
CA HIS A 480 6.32 19.32 -9.84
C HIS A 480 5.49 20.61 -9.69
N LYS A 481 4.77 20.76 -8.58
CA LYS A 481 3.95 21.95 -8.25
C LYS A 481 3.06 22.42 -9.41
N GLY A 482 2.34 21.49 -10.04
CA GLY A 482 1.38 21.80 -11.10
C GLY A 482 1.95 21.97 -12.51
N HIS A 483 3.26 21.83 -12.70
CA HIS A 483 3.93 21.96 -14.01
C HIS A 483 4.61 20.66 -14.40
N ILE A 484 4.80 20.44 -15.70
CA ILE A 484 5.74 19.43 -16.19
C ILE A 484 7.16 19.97 -16.00
N SER A 485 7.93 19.31 -15.12
CA SER A 485 9.34 19.65 -14.87
C SER A 485 10.29 18.95 -15.83
N ALA A 486 9.95 17.75 -16.28
CA ALA A 486 10.72 17.00 -17.26
C ALA A 486 9.85 15.97 -18.00
N GLU A 487 10.32 15.57 -19.18
CA GLU A 487 9.78 14.48 -19.98
C GLU A 487 10.94 13.56 -20.38
N PHE A 488 10.74 12.26 -20.16
CA PHE A 488 11.74 11.23 -20.41
C PHE A 488 11.15 10.09 -21.23
N ASP A 489 12.01 9.36 -21.93
CA ASP A 489 11.69 8.05 -22.51
C ASP A 489 12.00 6.91 -21.50
N ALA A 490 11.76 5.67 -21.92
CA ALA A 490 11.95 4.48 -21.08
C ALA A 490 13.43 4.18 -20.73
N THR A 491 14.40 4.96 -21.22
CA THR A 491 15.85 4.76 -20.95
C THR A 491 16.37 5.59 -19.79
N VAL A 492 15.51 6.41 -19.18
CA VAL A 492 15.84 7.28 -18.05
C VAL A 492 16.22 6.48 -16.78
N THR A 493 17.10 7.05 -15.96
CA THR A 493 17.47 6.45 -14.67
C THR A 493 16.57 6.92 -13.52
N LYS A 494 16.54 6.14 -12.43
CA LYS A 494 15.79 6.46 -11.20
C LYS A 494 16.19 7.85 -10.66
N GLU A 495 17.49 8.12 -10.62
CA GLU A 495 18.07 9.37 -10.09
C GLU A 495 17.61 10.59 -10.90
N GLN A 496 17.52 10.46 -12.22
CA GLN A 496 17.07 11.54 -13.10
C GLN A 496 15.59 11.89 -12.86
N ILE A 497 14.73 10.87 -12.68
CA ILE A 497 13.31 11.05 -12.37
C ILE A 497 13.16 11.75 -11.02
N MET A 498 13.86 11.27 -9.98
CA MET A 498 13.80 11.85 -8.64
C MET A 498 14.31 13.29 -8.62
N ALA A 499 15.43 13.59 -9.27
CA ALA A 499 15.95 14.96 -9.38
C ALA A 499 14.95 15.92 -10.05
N ALA A 500 14.23 15.46 -11.08
CA ALA A 500 13.23 16.26 -11.77
C ALA A 500 11.97 16.51 -10.94
N SER A 501 11.63 15.64 -9.97
CA SER A 501 10.49 15.81 -9.07
C SER A 501 10.75 16.78 -7.92
N GLY A 502 12.00 17.24 -7.74
CA GLY A 502 12.43 18.09 -6.64
C GLY A 502 12.82 17.32 -5.37
N GLU A 503 12.97 16.00 -5.48
CA GLU A 503 13.58 15.20 -4.41
C GLU A 503 15.08 15.51 -4.36
N SER A 504 15.61 15.85 -3.18
CA SER A 504 17.04 15.92 -2.99
C SER A 504 17.61 14.50 -3.04
N VAL A 505 18.38 14.20 -4.08
CA VAL A 505 19.19 12.98 -4.11
C VAL A 505 20.20 13.13 -2.99
N ALA A 506 20.04 12.39 -1.90
CA ALA A 506 21.06 12.29 -0.86
C ALA A 506 22.29 11.65 -1.52
N ALA A 507 23.40 12.42 -1.58
CA ALA A 507 24.67 12.00 -2.12
C ALA A 507 25.37 10.97 -1.22
#